data_cea2d2bdd5c5c703bc5c3439abcedfd7
#
_entry.id   cea2d2bdd5c5c703bc5c3439abcedfd7
#
_cell.length_a   1.000
_cell.length_b   1.000
_cell.length_c   1.000
_cell.angle_alpha   90.00
_cell.angle_beta   90.00
_cell.angle_gamma   90.00
#
_symmetry.space_group_name_H-M   'P 1'
#
loop_
_entity.id
_entity.type
_entity.pdbx_description
1 polymer ?
#
loop_
_entity_poly.entity_id
_entity_poly.type
_entity_poly.pdbx_seq_one_letter_code
_entity_poly.pdbx_strand_id
1 'polypeptide(L)'
;MDDPRATLTEKLAEIDEQMATMEQKPVDQGSISFGKRIGEGTSMAVDRLAQVAVHDRLQVTRADVVRALEKLDDDTYGACDVCGRPIGEGRLEALPWAVLCVEDAARR
;
A
#
# COMPACT_ATOMS: atom_id res chain seq x y z
N MET A 1 13.73 15.40 13.75
CA MET A 1 12.31 15.12 13.89
C MET A 1 11.66 15.01 12.53
N ASP A 2 11.00 13.92 12.29
CA ASP A 2 10.50 13.70 10.96
C ASP A 2 9.19 14.44 10.72
N ASP A 3 9.15 15.10 9.60
CA ASP A 3 7.94 15.77 9.18
C ASP A 3 7.00 14.73 8.57
N PRO A 4 5.82 14.50 9.14
CA PRO A 4 4.91 13.49 8.61
C PRO A 4 4.56 13.75 7.15
N ARG A 5 4.40 15.01 6.78
CA ARG A 5 4.04 15.32 5.40
C ARG A 5 5.13 14.89 4.42
N ALA A 6 6.39 15.13 4.77
CA ALA A 6 7.49 14.72 3.91
C ALA A 6 7.56 13.21 3.79
N THR A 7 7.42 12.51 4.92
CA THR A 7 7.45 11.06 4.94
C THR A 7 6.32 10.47 4.09
N LEU A 8 5.12 11.02 4.23
CA LEU A 8 3.97 10.54 3.49
C LEU A 8 4.10 10.82 1.99
N THR A 9 4.63 11.98 1.64
CA THR A 9 4.83 12.32 0.24
C THR A 9 5.83 11.39 -0.42
N GLU A 10 6.91 11.09 0.29
CA GLU A 10 7.90 10.13 -0.21
C GLU A 10 7.30 8.75 -0.37
N LYS A 11 6.49 8.33 0.60
CA LYS A 11 5.87 7.01 0.53
C LYS A 11 4.91 6.93 -0.64
N LEU A 12 4.16 7.98 -0.88
CA LEU A 12 3.24 8.02 -2.01
C LEU A 12 3.97 7.87 -3.33
N ALA A 13 5.09 8.60 -3.50
CA ALA A 13 5.88 8.51 -4.71
C ALA A 13 6.45 7.10 -4.89
N GLU A 14 6.91 6.50 -3.81
CA GLU A 14 7.44 5.15 -3.83
C GLU A 14 6.39 4.14 -4.26
N ILE A 15 5.19 4.25 -3.69
CA ILE A 15 4.10 3.36 -4.03
C ILE A 15 3.71 3.50 -5.49
N ASP A 16 3.60 4.75 -5.97
CA ASP A 16 3.22 4.99 -7.35
C ASP A 16 4.24 4.41 -8.31
N GLU A 17 5.51 4.50 -7.96
CA GLU A 17 6.56 3.93 -8.79
C GLU A 17 6.49 2.40 -8.81
N GLN A 18 6.27 1.80 -7.66
CA GLN A 18 6.14 0.35 -7.57
C GLN A 18 4.95 -0.16 -8.36
N MET A 19 3.83 0.53 -8.26
CA MET A 19 2.62 0.12 -8.99
C MET A 19 2.82 0.27 -10.48
N ALA A 20 3.46 1.34 -10.92
CA ALA A 20 3.71 1.55 -12.33
C ALA A 20 4.61 0.45 -12.89
N THR A 21 5.64 0.07 -12.13
CA THR A 21 6.53 -1.00 -12.53
C THR A 21 5.79 -2.33 -12.66
N MET A 22 4.92 -2.61 -11.72
CA MET A 22 4.14 -3.84 -11.75
C MET A 22 3.19 -3.90 -12.92
N GLU A 23 2.61 -2.76 -13.26
CA GLU A 23 1.67 -2.70 -14.38
C GLU A 23 2.33 -2.88 -15.73
N GLN A 24 3.59 -2.53 -15.84
CA GLN A 24 4.31 -2.69 -17.08
C GLN A 24 4.82 -4.10 -17.32
N LYS A 25 5.04 -4.82 -16.26
CA LYS A 25 5.61 -6.15 -16.36
C LYS A 25 4.80 -7.20 -17.10
N PRO A 26 3.50 -7.24 -16.96
CA PRO A 26 2.73 -8.34 -17.50
C PRO A 26 2.91 -8.57 -19.00
N VAL A 27 3.18 -7.53 -19.72
CA VAL A 27 3.30 -7.64 -21.16
C VAL A 27 4.46 -8.49 -21.57
N ASP A 28 5.59 -8.27 -20.96
CA ASP A 28 6.80 -8.99 -21.32
C ASP A 28 6.73 -10.43 -20.91
N GLN A 29 6.14 -10.68 -19.79
CA GLN A 29 6.13 -12.03 -19.27
C GLN A 29 5.30 -12.96 -20.08
N GLY A 30 4.27 -12.46 -20.69
CA GLY A 30 3.42 -13.27 -21.49
C GLY A 30 4.16 -13.91 -22.63
N SER A 31 5.08 -13.21 -23.20
CA SER A 31 5.82 -13.76 -24.33
C SER A 31 6.94 -14.65 -23.90
N ILE A 32 7.56 -14.37 -22.80
CA ILE A 32 8.68 -15.12 -22.36
C ILE A 32 8.35 -16.55 -21.99
N SER A 33 7.29 -16.72 -21.29
CA SER A 33 6.98 -18.00 -20.73
C SER A 33 6.48 -19.01 -21.70
N PHE A 34 6.32 -18.58 -22.92
CA PHE A 34 5.74 -19.40 -23.90
C PHE A 34 6.29 -20.79 -24.05
N GLY A 35 7.56 -20.96 -24.11
CA GLY A 35 8.15 -22.25 -24.35
C GLY A 35 8.19 -23.18 -23.15
N LYS A 36 8.02 -22.66 -21.98
CA LYS A 36 8.20 -23.47 -20.80
C LYS A 36 6.98 -23.82 -20.06
N ARG A 37 5.89 -23.52 -20.60
CA ARG A 37 4.73 -23.53 -19.86
C ARG A 37 4.22 -24.82 -19.28
N ILE A 38 4.57 -25.90 -19.81
CA ILE A 38 3.99 -27.13 -19.36
C ILE A 38 4.23 -27.41 -17.89
N GLY A 39 5.46 -27.45 -17.47
CA GLY A 39 5.76 -27.76 -16.08
C GLY A 39 5.61 -26.56 -15.17
N GLU A 40 5.57 -25.37 -15.75
CA GLU A 40 5.58 -24.17 -14.97
C GLU A 40 4.28 -23.39 -14.95
N GLY A 41 3.26 -23.89 -15.60
CA GLY A 41 2.00 -23.18 -15.65
C GLY A 41 1.43 -22.87 -14.28
N THR A 42 1.51 -23.81 -13.37
CA THR A 42 1.00 -23.60 -12.03
C THR A 42 1.80 -22.55 -11.27
N SER A 43 3.11 -22.61 -11.41
CA SER A 43 3.97 -21.62 -10.76
C SER A 43 3.67 -20.22 -11.24
N MET A 44 3.44 -20.08 -12.55
CA MET A 44 3.13 -18.77 -13.09
C MET A 44 1.78 -18.26 -12.59
N ALA A 45 0.82 -19.13 -12.42
CA ALA A 45 -0.47 -18.74 -11.89
C ALA A 45 -0.34 -18.27 -10.45
N VAL A 46 0.47 -18.96 -9.66
CA VAL A 46 0.72 -18.58 -8.27
C VAL A 46 1.43 -17.23 -8.22
N ASP A 47 2.42 -17.05 -9.09
CA ASP A 47 3.16 -15.78 -9.13
C ASP A 47 2.24 -14.64 -9.50
N ARG A 48 1.33 -14.87 -10.42
CA ARG A 48 0.40 -13.83 -10.83
C ARG A 48 -0.55 -13.47 -9.71
N LEU A 49 -1.04 -14.47 -8.97
CA LEU A 49 -1.89 -14.21 -7.82
C LEU A 49 -1.14 -13.42 -6.74
N ALA A 50 0.13 -13.75 -6.54
CA ALA A 50 0.94 -13.02 -5.58
C ALA A 50 1.12 -11.57 -6.01
N GLN A 51 1.32 -11.33 -7.30
CA GLN A 51 1.46 -9.97 -7.81
C GLN A 51 0.17 -9.17 -7.63
N VAL A 52 -0.98 -9.80 -7.89
CA VAL A 52 -2.25 -9.14 -7.69
C VAL A 52 -2.44 -8.77 -6.22
N ALA A 53 -2.09 -9.68 -5.31
CA ALA A 53 -2.21 -9.42 -3.89
C ALA A 53 -1.32 -8.26 -3.44
N VAL A 54 -0.10 -8.19 -3.97
CA VAL A 54 0.81 -7.09 -3.64
C VAL A 54 0.26 -5.78 -4.20
N HIS A 55 -0.22 -5.80 -5.43
CA HIS A 55 -0.80 -4.60 -6.04
C HIS A 55 -1.99 -4.10 -5.24
N ASP A 56 -2.87 -5.00 -4.82
CA ASP A 56 -4.03 -4.63 -4.02
C ASP A 56 -3.62 -4.02 -2.70
N ARG A 57 -2.60 -4.58 -2.08
CA ARG A 57 -2.10 -4.05 -0.81
C ARG A 57 -1.50 -2.67 -1.00
N LEU A 58 -0.78 -2.46 -2.09
CA LEU A 58 -0.23 -1.14 -2.40
C LEU A 58 -1.35 -0.12 -2.61
N GLN A 59 -2.43 -0.52 -3.25
CA GLN A 59 -3.56 0.38 -3.45
C GLN A 59 -4.19 0.79 -2.12
N VAL A 60 -4.34 -0.14 -1.19
CA VAL A 60 -4.88 0.18 0.13
C VAL A 60 -3.94 1.14 0.87
N THR A 61 -2.64 0.83 0.85
CA THR A 61 -1.67 1.70 1.51
C THR A 61 -1.67 3.08 0.87
N ARG A 62 -1.76 3.14 -0.45
CA ARG A 62 -1.80 4.41 -1.15
C ARG A 62 -2.98 5.25 -0.70
N ALA A 63 -4.15 4.63 -0.60
CA ALA A 63 -5.35 5.33 -0.15
C ALA A 63 -5.16 5.85 1.27
N ASP A 64 -4.51 5.07 2.14
CA ASP A 64 -4.24 5.50 3.49
C ASP A 64 -3.26 6.67 3.52
N VAL A 65 -2.24 6.64 2.67
CA VAL A 65 -1.27 7.74 2.59
C VAL A 65 -1.96 9.02 2.14
N VAL A 66 -2.80 8.93 1.11
CA VAL A 66 -3.54 10.09 0.61
C VAL A 66 -4.46 10.63 1.70
N ARG A 67 -5.16 9.72 2.40
CA ARG A 67 -6.05 10.13 3.48
C ARG A 67 -5.28 10.80 4.61
N ALA A 68 -4.12 10.24 4.96
CA ALA A 68 -3.30 10.84 6.01
C ALA A 68 -2.84 12.23 5.65
N LEU A 69 -2.51 12.46 4.37
CA LEU A 69 -2.15 13.81 3.92
C LEU A 69 -3.32 14.77 4.05
N GLU A 70 -4.52 14.31 3.71
CA GLU A 70 -5.72 15.13 3.90
C GLU A 70 -5.93 15.47 5.37
N LYS A 71 -5.69 14.50 6.24
CA LYS A 71 -5.86 14.71 7.68
C LYS A 71 -4.84 15.71 8.22
N LEU A 72 -3.65 15.76 7.63
CA LEU A 72 -2.69 16.79 8.01
C LEU A 72 -3.23 18.17 7.65
N ASP A 73 -3.87 18.28 6.50
CA ASP A 73 -4.46 19.55 6.08
C ASP A 73 -5.64 19.96 6.96
N ASP A 74 -6.38 18.97 7.48
CA ASP A 74 -7.56 19.22 8.30
C ASP A 74 -7.25 19.26 9.78
N ASP A 75 -5.98 19.09 10.16
CA ASP A 75 -5.56 19.02 11.55
C ASP A 75 -6.18 17.85 12.31
N THR A 76 -6.44 16.76 11.61
CA THR A 76 -6.97 15.55 12.23
C THR A 76 -6.01 14.37 12.15
N TYR A 77 -4.77 14.64 11.74
CA TYR A 77 -3.77 13.59 11.67
C TYR A 77 -3.55 12.98 13.05
N GLY A 78 -3.53 11.67 13.12
CA GLY A 78 -3.37 10.96 14.39
C GLY A 78 -4.66 10.56 15.05
N ALA A 79 -5.80 10.98 14.50
CA ALA A 79 -7.11 10.57 15.00
C ALA A 79 -7.68 9.48 14.11
N CYS A 80 -8.30 8.49 14.71
CA CYS A 80 -8.92 7.40 13.95
C CYS A 80 -10.11 7.90 13.16
N ASP A 81 -10.20 7.52 11.89
CA ASP A 81 -11.29 7.93 11.03
C ASP A 81 -12.64 7.35 11.42
N VAL A 82 -12.66 6.26 12.18
CA VAL A 82 -13.89 5.60 12.56
C VAL A 82 -14.38 6.05 13.93
N CYS A 83 -13.52 5.97 14.94
CA CYS A 83 -13.94 6.26 16.31
C CYS A 83 -13.47 7.62 16.84
N GLY A 84 -12.60 8.29 16.12
CA GLY A 84 -12.11 9.60 16.55
C GLY A 84 -11.07 9.59 17.65
N ARG A 85 -10.75 8.44 18.20
CA ARG A 85 -9.76 8.35 19.27
C ARG A 85 -8.35 8.48 18.72
N PRO A 86 -7.39 8.86 19.56
CA PRO A 86 -6.01 8.90 19.11
C PRO A 86 -5.53 7.53 18.65
N ILE A 87 -4.78 7.52 17.58
CA ILE A 87 -4.22 6.28 17.05
C ILE A 87 -3.07 5.80 17.92
N GLY A 88 -2.30 6.73 18.47
CA GLY A 88 -1.16 6.38 19.31
C GLY A 88 0.15 6.66 18.60
N GLU A 89 1.10 7.21 19.36
CA GLU A 89 2.39 7.57 18.76
C GLU A 89 3.17 6.39 18.26
N GLY A 90 3.17 5.28 19.00
CA GLY A 90 3.92 4.10 18.59
C GLY A 90 3.44 3.56 17.26
N ARG A 91 2.13 3.53 17.08
CA ARG A 91 1.58 3.05 15.82
C ARG A 91 1.89 4.01 14.68
N LEU A 92 1.83 5.31 14.94
CA LEU A 92 2.16 6.30 13.91
C LEU A 92 3.64 6.31 13.57
N GLU A 93 4.51 5.98 14.52
CA GLU A 93 5.93 5.84 14.20
C GLU A 93 6.17 4.69 13.24
N ALA A 94 5.50 3.57 13.49
CA ALA A 94 5.65 2.39 12.65
C ALA A 94 4.93 2.55 11.32
N LEU A 95 3.75 3.19 11.36
CA LEU A 95 2.90 3.36 10.18
C LEU A 95 2.44 4.80 10.11
N PRO A 96 3.26 5.70 9.54
CA PRO A 96 2.88 7.10 9.47
C PRO A 96 1.58 7.36 8.72
N TRP A 97 1.18 6.41 7.87
CA TRP A 97 -0.07 6.53 7.11
C TRP A 97 -1.25 5.88 7.82
N ALA A 98 -1.12 5.50 9.08
CA ALA A 98 -2.23 4.90 9.80
C ALA A 98 -3.35 5.93 9.96
N VAL A 99 -4.56 5.53 9.56
CA VAL A 99 -5.74 6.38 9.69
C VAL A 99 -6.79 5.73 10.59
N LEU A 100 -6.51 4.51 11.07
CA LEU A 100 -7.38 3.78 11.97
C LEU A 100 -6.60 3.32 13.19
N CYS A 101 -7.26 3.29 14.33
CA CYS A 101 -6.64 2.71 15.52
C CYS A 101 -6.53 1.20 15.34
N VAL A 102 -5.81 0.55 16.27
CA VAL A 102 -5.59 -0.89 16.18
C VAL A 102 -6.91 -1.66 16.09
N GLU A 103 -7.86 -1.28 16.91
CA GLU A 103 -9.14 -1.99 16.94
C GLU A 103 -9.90 -1.87 15.62
N ASP A 104 -9.98 -0.66 15.09
CA ASP A 104 -10.74 -0.44 13.88
C ASP A 104 -10.01 -0.99 12.65
N ALA A 105 -8.68 -0.95 12.67
CA ALA A 105 -7.91 -1.55 11.58
C ALA A 105 -8.12 -3.05 11.53
N ALA A 106 -8.28 -3.68 12.69
CA ALA A 106 -8.50 -5.13 12.74
C ALA A 106 -9.84 -5.54 12.17
N ARG A 107 -10.79 -4.61 12.11
CA ARG A 107 -12.12 -4.88 11.55
C ARG A 107 -12.22 -4.58 10.06
N ARG A 108 -11.16 -4.06 9.49
CA ARG A 108 -11.15 -3.58 8.12
C ARG A 108 -11.19 -4.66 7.02
#